data_507c9981bee8472cc72f6d5289dbf2fe
#
_entry.id   507c9981bee8472cc72f6d5289dbf2fe
#
_cell.length_a   1.000
_cell.length_b   1.000
_cell.length_c   1.000
_cell.angle_alpha   90.00
_cell.angle_beta   90.00
_cell.angle_gamma   90.00
#
_symmetry.space_group_name_H-M   'P 1'
#
loop_
_entity.id
_entity.type
_entity.pdbx_description
1 polymer ?
#
loop_
_entity_poly.entity_id
_entity_poly.type
_entity_poly.pdbx_seq_one_letter_code
_entity_poly.pdbx_strand_id
1 'polypeptide(L)' 'MRPVQPDDKLAAIVGSRPLPRSELTKKLWDYIKKHGCQDKKKRTMINADDSLKPVFNGKSQVSMFEMTKLVSGHIK' A
#
# COMPACT_ATOMS: atom_id res chain seq x y z
N MET A 1 -7.62 3.72 -19.16
CA MET A 1 -7.91 3.11 -17.85
C MET A 1 -8.65 4.10 -16.97
N ARG A 2 -9.62 3.61 -16.24
CA ARG A 2 -10.33 4.47 -15.30
C ARG A 2 -9.48 4.69 -14.05
N PRO A 3 -9.40 5.93 -13.54
CA PRO A 3 -8.73 6.14 -12.26
C PRO A 3 -9.47 5.42 -11.14
N VAL A 4 -8.73 5.01 -10.13
CA VAL A 4 -9.30 4.37 -8.94
C VAL A 4 -9.26 5.36 -7.79
N GLN A 5 -10.20 5.22 -6.88
CA GLN A 5 -10.31 6.10 -5.72
C GLN A 5 -9.85 5.33 -4.47
N PRO A 6 -8.72 5.71 -3.86
CA PRO A 6 -8.32 5.09 -2.61
C PRO A 6 -9.27 5.51 -1.47
N ASP A 7 -9.48 4.60 -0.51
CA ASP A 7 -10.26 4.92 0.67
C ASP A 7 -9.42 5.78 1.63
N ASP A 8 -10.01 6.14 2.79
CA ASP A 8 -9.36 7.02 3.75
C ASP A 8 -8.03 6.44 4.26
N LYS A 9 -7.98 5.14 4.43
CA LYS A 9 -6.78 4.47 4.94
C LYS A 9 -5.66 4.49 3.92
N LEU A 10 -5.97 4.15 2.69
CA LEU A 10 -4.98 4.14 1.61
C LEU A 10 -4.61 5.56 1.20
N ALA A 11 -5.55 6.51 1.27
CA ALA A 11 -5.31 7.90 0.92
C ALA A 11 -4.23 8.55 1.80
N ALA A 12 -4.05 8.09 3.02
CA ALA A 12 -2.99 8.58 3.90
C ALA A 12 -1.60 8.27 3.34
N ILE A 13 -1.49 7.33 2.43
CA ILE A 13 -0.22 6.91 1.84
C ILE A 13 -0.06 7.45 0.42
N VAL A 14 -1.09 7.28 -0.41
CA VAL A 14 -0.99 7.61 -1.84
C VAL A 14 -1.70 8.90 -2.22
N GLY A 15 -2.38 9.55 -1.26
CA GLY A 15 -3.15 10.75 -1.52
C GLY A 15 -4.61 10.43 -1.81
N SER A 16 -5.47 11.45 -1.61
CA SER A 16 -6.93 11.28 -1.75
C SER A 16 -7.44 11.46 -3.18
N ARG A 17 -6.57 11.80 -4.12
CA ARG A 17 -6.97 12.03 -5.50
C ARG A 17 -7.15 10.71 -6.25
N PRO A 18 -8.17 10.63 -7.13
CA PRO A 18 -8.26 9.49 -8.04
C PRO A 18 -7.01 9.42 -8.91
N LEU A 19 -6.50 8.21 -9.10
CA LEU A 19 -5.29 8.02 -9.91
C LEU A 19 -5.35 6.66 -10.58
N PRO A 20 -4.63 6.49 -11.71
CA PRO A 20 -4.55 5.18 -12.35
C PRO A 20 -3.96 4.14 -11.41
N ARG A 21 -4.41 2.91 -11.53
CA ARG A 21 -3.95 1.82 -10.67
C ARG A 21 -2.44 1.63 -10.73
N SER A 22 -1.84 1.84 -11.90
CA SER A 22 -0.39 1.76 -12.07
C SER A 22 0.33 2.80 -11.22
N GLU A 23 -0.20 4.02 -11.16
CA GLU A 23 0.38 5.08 -10.33
C GLU A 23 0.14 4.82 -8.84
N LEU A 24 -1.01 4.26 -8.50
CA LEU A 24 -1.31 3.87 -7.13
C LEU A 24 -0.25 2.90 -6.62
N THR A 25 0.03 1.86 -7.38
CA THR A 25 1.05 0.86 -7.04
C THR A 25 2.42 1.50 -6.93
N LYS A 26 2.77 2.39 -7.88
CA LYS A 26 4.06 3.07 -7.88
C LYS A 26 4.23 3.93 -6.63
N LYS A 27 3.22 4.72 -6.26
CA LYS A 27 3.28 5.56 -5.08
C LYS A 27 3.38 4.73 -3.80
N LEU A 28 2.68 3.61 -3.76
CA LEU A 28 2.75 2.70 -2.62
C LEU A 28 4.17 2.14 -2.46
N TRP A 29 4.79 1.69 -3.54
CA TRP A 29 6.17 1.20 -3.50
C TRP A 29 7.17 2.30 -3.18
N ASP A 30 6.97 3.52 -3.69
CA ASP A 30 7.81 4.66 -3.34
C ASP A 30 7.76 4.92 -1.84
N TYR A 31 6.58 4.87 -1.24
CA TYR A 31 6.41 5.00 0.21
C TYR A 31 7.16 3.90 0.95
N ILE A 32 6.99 2.67 0.53
CA ILE A 32 7.63 1.51 1.15
C ILE A 32 9.16 1.65 1.13
N LYS A 33 9.71 2.04 0.00
CA LYS A 33 11.16 2.24 -0.15
C LYS A 33 11.66 3.41 0.68
N LYS A 34 10.91 4.51 0.67
CA LYS A 34 11.30 5.72 1.39
C LYS A 34 11.34 5.49 2.90
N HIS A 35 10.40 4.74 3.42
CA HIS A 35 10.29 4.47 4.85
C HIS A 35 10.93 3.15 5.28
N GLY A 36 11.56 2.44 4.35
CA GLY A 36 12.23 1.17 4.67
C GLY A 36 11.29 0.09 5.14
N CYS A 37 10.06 0.06 4.63
CA CYS A 37 9.07 -0.92 5.04
C CYS A 37 9.30 -2.30 4.43
N GLN A 38 10.14 -2.41 3.41
CA GLN A 38 10.50 -3.70 2.82
C GLN A 38 11.46 -4.43 3.75
N ASP A 39 11.16 -5.71 4.04
CA ASP A 39 12.00 -6.52 4.91
C ASP A 39 13.37 -6.74 4.26
N LYS A 40 14.45 -6.54 5.05
CA LYS A 40 15.81 -6.67 4.55
C LYS A 40 16.20 -8.13 4.26
N LYS A 41 15.64 -9.05 5.02
CA LYS A 41 15.94 -10.49 4.87
C LYS A 41 15.05 -11.13 3.82
N LYS A 42 13.77 -10.78 3.81
CA LYS A 42 12.80 -11.30 2.84
C LYS A 42 12.19 -10.15 2.09
N ARG A 43 12.75 -9.82 0.94
CA ARG A 43 12.31 -8.68 0.13
C ARG A 43 10.87 -8.78 -0.37
N THR A 44 10.30 -9.99 -0.34
CA THR A 44 8.90 -10.21 -0.69
C THR A 44 7.95 -9.83 0.44
N MET A 45 8.48 -9.59 1.65
CA MET A 45 7.68 -9.23 2.81
C MET A 45 7.73 -7.72 3.05
N ILE A 46 6.60 -7.16 3.44
CA ILE A 46 6.46 -5.74 3.71
C ILE A 46 6.10 -5.57 5.18
N ASN A 47 6.90 -4.82 5.90
CA ASN A 47 6.64 -4.50 7.31
C ASN A 47 5.75 -3.27 7.38
N ALA A 48 4.61 -3.38 8.05
CA ALA A 48 3.69 -2.27 8.20
C ALA A 48 4.18 -1.29 9.25
N ASP A 49 4.21 0.00 8.89
CA ASP A 49 4.35 1.05 9.89
C ASP A 49 2.96 1.50 10.36
N ASP A 50 2.92 2.54 11.20
CA ASP A 50 1.65 3.03 11.74
C ASP A 50 0.67 3.47 10.66
N SER A 51 1.17 3.97 9.53
CA SER A 51 0.32 4.39 8.41
C SER A 51 -0.15 3.21 7.56
N LEU A 52 0.66 2.17 7.46
CA LEU A 52 0.31 0.99 6.66
C LEU A 52 -0.56 -0.01 7.41
N LYS A 53 -0.48 -0.05 8.74
CA LYS A 53 -1.29 -0.99 9.53
C LYS A 53 -2.77 -0.95 9.19
N PRO A 54 -3.41 0.23 9.10
CA PRO A 54 -4.83 0.27 8.72
C PRO A 54 -5.09 -0.31 7.32
N VAL A 55 -4.17 -0.10 6.39
CA VAL A 55 -4.28 -0.66 5.05
C VAL A 55 -4.14 -2.18 5.09
N PHE A 56 -3.31 -2.69 5.98
CA PHE A 56 -3.06 -4.12 6.14
C PHE A 56 -4.01 -4.79 7.15
N ASN A 57 -5.10 -4.13 7.50
CA ASN A 57 -6.11 -4.65 8.43
C ASN A 57 -5.51 -5.00 9.80
N GLY A 58 -4.53 -4.22 10.25
CA GLY A 58 -3.89 -4.42 11.53
C GLY A 58 -2.72 -5.40 11.53
N LYS A 59 -2.40 -5.99 10.39
CA LYS A 59 -1.26 -6.89 10.29
C LYS A 59 0.05 -6.11 10.32
N SER A 60 1.04 -6.62 11.04
CA SER A 60 2.34 -5.97 11.13
C SER A 60 3.25 -6.30 9.96
N GLN A 61 2.99 -7.40 9.25
CA GLN A 61 3.79 -7.81 8.10
C GLN A 61 2.90 -8.58 7.14
N VAL A 62 3.06 -8.31 5.85
CA VAL A 62 2.34 -9.02 4.79
C VAL A 62 3.30 -9.28 3.65
N SER A 63 2.99 -10.27 2.80
CA SER A 63 3.73 -10.47 1.58
C SER A 63 3.32 -9.43 0.53
N MET A 64 4.15 -9.23 -0.49
CA MET A 64 3.81 -8.31 -1.58
C MET A 64 2.53 -8.75 -2.30
N PHE A 65 2.27 -10.05 -2.39
CA PHE A 65 1.04 -10.58 -2.99
C PHE A 65 -0.17 -10.25 -2.13
N GLU A 66 -0.05 -10.44 -0.83
CA GLU A 66 -1.10 -10.11 0.11
C GLU A 66 -1.37 -8.60 0.14
N MET A 67 -0.30 -7.80 0.08
CA MET A 67 -0.41 -6.35 0.00
C MET A 67 -1.26 -5.93 -1.21
N THR A 68 -1.04 -6.54 -2.36
CA THR A 68 -1.82 -6.25 -3.57
C THR A 68 -3.31 -6.53 -3.35
N LYS A 69 -3.63 -7.64 -2.71
CA LYS A 69 -5.01 -7.98 -2.39
C LYS A 69 -5.64 -6.99 -1.42
N LEU A 70 -4.90 -6.60 -0.39
CA LEU A 70 -5.38 -5.65 0.60
C LEU A 70 -5.61 -4.27 -0.02
N VAL A 71 -4.70 -3.83 -0.86
CA VAL A 71 -4.82 -2.55 -1.57
C VAL A 71 -6.06 -2.57 -2.47
N SER A 72 -6.31 -3.67 -3.17
CA SER A 72 -7.51 -3.80 -4.00
C SER A 72 -8.79 -3.69 -3.17
N GLY A 73 -8.77 -4.16 -1.94
CA GLY A 73 -9.91 -4.04 -1.03
C GLY A 73 -10.16 -2.61 -0.54
N HIS A 74 -9.17 -1.72 -0.64
CA HIS A 74 -9.26 -0.33 -0.22
C HIS A 74 -9.47 0.64 -1.38
N ILE A 75 -9.70 0.14 -2.57
CA ILE A 75 -9.99 0.94 -3.76
C ILE A 75 -11.49 0.92 -4.01
N LYS A 76 -12.05 2.08 -4.23
CA LYS A 76 -13.47 2.22 -4.60
C LYS A 76 -13.67 2.30 -6.09
#